data_67ec2a6d0cc18ed730a76b4ad244d829
#
_entry.id   67ec2a6d0cc18ed730a76b4ad244d829
#
_cell.length_a   1.000
_cell.length_b   1.000
_cell.length_c   1.000
_cell.angle_alpha   90.00
_cell.angle_beta   90.00
_cell.angle_gamma   90.00
#
_symmetry.space_group_name_H-M   'P 1'
#
loop_
_entity.id
_entity.type
_entity.pdbx_description
1 polymer ?
#
loop_
_entity_poly.entity_id
_entity_poly.type
_entity_poly.pdbx_seq_one_letter_code
_entity_poly.pdbx_strand_id
1 'polypeptide(L)'
;PVMLPKRVLTVLRSLRLLSLTHIIPLTRAAARRRNHFETRASALEHYSKKTIFSHWEPRFLEAYVETCLRENESGDFQLSCAPQLESSIYQSIPLNVWSLPKKLPVSALFIIGEKSDTVNQHGIKRLKRSRGNHIVKSIVAGHLFPFEKPADSMAIIKDYLTT
;
A
#
# COMPACT_ATOMS: atom_id res chain seq x y z
N PRO A 1 1.76 -3.26 5.11
CA PRO A 1 3.19 -3.31 5.44
C PRO A 1 3.93 -4.14 4.39
N VAL A 2 5.08 -3.64 3.96
CA VAL A 2 5.93 -4.32 2.98
C VAL A 2 6.60 -5.52 3.64
N MET A 3 6.27 -6.72 3.19
CA MET A 3 6.82 -7.97 3.78
C MET A 3 8.09 -8.39 3.04
N LEU A 4 9.18 -7.71 3.29
CA LEU A 4 10.48 -7.94 2.66
C LEU A 4 11.26 -9.11 3.29
N PRO A 5 12.17 -9.77 2.54
CA PRO A 5 13.10 -10.75 3.08
C PRO A 5 13.97 -10.18 4.21
N LYS A 6 14.38 -11.01 5.18
CA LYS A 6 15.21 -10.57 6.33
C LYS A 6 16.47 -9.82 5.89
N ARG A 7 17.17 -10.30 4.85
CA ARG A 7 18.39 -9.65 4.34
C ARG A 7 18.12 -8.22 3.88
N VAL A 8 17.00 -7.99 3.18
CA VAL A 8 16.60 -6.65 2.73
C VAL A 8 16.25 -5.77 3.92
N LEU A 9 15.53 -6.30 4.93
CA LEU A 9 15.23 -5.57 6.16
C LEU A 9 16.51 -5.18 6.92
N THR A 10 17.53 -6.05 6.94
CA THR A 10 18.82 -5.73 7.55
C THR A 10 19.50 -4.56 6.83
N VAL A 11 19.55 -4.58 5.49
CA VAL A 11 20.09 -3.48 4.68
C VAL A 11 19.31 -2.18 4.94
N LEU A 12 17.98 -2.22 4.92
CA LEU A 12 17.15 -1.05 5.22
C LEU A 12 17.39 -0.49 6.62
N ARG A 13 17.62 -1.38 7.60
CA ARG A 13 18.02 -0.96 8.96
C ARG A 13 19.34 -0.22 8.95
N SER A 14 20.34 -0.73 8.23
CA SER A 14 21.65 -0.05 8.11
C SER A 14 21.51 1.30 7.42
N LEU A 15 20.75 1.39 6.32
CA LEU A 15 20.47 2.64 5.63
C LEU A 15 19.75 3.65 6.53
N ARG A 16 18.83 3.20 7.38
CA ARG A 16 18.14 4.05 8.36
C ARG A 16 19.12 4.58 9.42
N LEU A 17 19.99 3.72 9.96
CA LEU A 17 21.01 4.12 10.93
C LEU A 17 22.01 5.14 10.35
N LEU A 18 22.29 5.04 9.05
CA LEU A 18 23.16 5.97 8.31
C LEU A 18 22.40 7.18 7.74
N SER A 19 21.10 7.34 8.06
CA SER A 19 20.24 8.40 7.50
C SER A 19 20.16 8.41 5.96
N LEU A 20 20.41 7.26 5.32
CA LEU A 20 20.44 7.10 3.86
C LEU A 20 19.11 6.57 3.27
N THR A 21 18.03 6.62 4.03
CA THR A 21 16.70 6.12 3.57
C THR A 21 16.16 6.91 2.38
N HIS A 22 16.62 8.13 2.17
CA HIS A 22 16.27 8.96 1.01
C HIS A 22 16.71 8.36 -0.34
N ILE A 23 17.66 7.41 -0.35
CA ILE A 23 18.09 6.72 -1.58
C ILE A 23 17.12 5.58 -1.99
N ILE A 24 16.20 5.17 -1.11
CA ILE A 24 15.20 4.13 -1.41
C ILE A 24 14.26 4.65 -2.51
N PRO A 25 14.09 3.91 -3.64
CA PRO A 25 13.30 4.41 -4.77
C PRO A 25 11.87 4.81 -4.39
N LEU A 26 11.21 4.02 -3.54
CA LEU A 26 9.84 4.30 -3.08
C LEU A 26 9.76 5.61 -2.28
N THR A 27 10.70 5.85 -1.38
CA THR A 27 10.82 7.09 -0.60
C THR A 27 10.99 8.31 -1.50
N ARG A 28 11.87 8.19 -2.51
CA ARG A 28 12.09 9.26 -3.50
C ARG A 28 10.87 9.51 -4.38
N ALA A 29 10.21 8.45 -4.81
CA ALA A 29 8.98 8.56 -5.62
C ALA A 29 7.88 9.27 -4.84
N ALA A 30 7.68 8.93 -3.56
CA ALA A 30 6.72 9.60 -2.69
C ALA A 30 7.04 11.10 -2.52
N ALA A 31 8.30 11.43 -2.22
CA ALA A 31 8.73 12.82 -2.02
C ALA A 31 8.55 13.72 -3.27
N ARG A 32 8.53 13.10 -4.47
CA ARG A 32 8.40 13.80 -5.77
C ARG A 32 6.97 13.80 -6.30
N ARG A 33 5.99 13.29 -5.56
CA ARG A 33 4.60 13.31 -6.02
C ARG A 33 4.14 14.75 -6.23
N ARG A 34 3.41 14.96 -7.34
CA ARG A 34 2.71 16.23 -7.56
C ARG A 34 1.70 16.44 -6.41
N ASN A 35 1.81 17.56 -5.73
CA ASN A 35 1.03 17.88 -4.55
C ASN A 35 -0.03 18.97 -4.81
N HIS A 36 0.03 19.63 -5.95
CA HIS A 36 -0.77 20.81 -6.24
C HIS A 36 -1.51 20.66 -7.57
N PHE A 37 -2.79 21.00 -7.57
CA PHE A 37 -3.70 20.93 -8.73
C PHE A 37 -4.65 22.12 -8.68
N GLU A 38 -4.87 22.76 -9.82
CA GLU A 38 -5.81 23.88 -9.96
C GLU A 38 -7.26 23.42 -9.74
N THR A 39 -7.59 22.20 -10.18
CA THR A 39 -8.93 21.63 -10.09
C THR A 39 -8.88 20.13 -9.76
N ARG A 40 -9.97 19.58 -9.23
CA ARG A 40 -10.13 18.13 -9.09
C ARG A 40 -10.11 17.43 -10.44
N ALA A 41 -10.62 18.05 -11.50
CA ALA A 41 -10.60 17.51 -12.86
C ALA A 41 -9.14 17.35 -13.37
N SER A 42 -8.28 18.34 -13.15
CA SER A 42 -6.86 18.25 -13.52
C SER A 42 -6.11 17.18 -12.70
N ALA A 43 -6.50 16.95 -11.46
CA ALA A 43 -5.96 15.86 -10.64
C ALA A 43 -6.43 14.50 -11.16
N LEU A 44 -7.71 14.34 -11.49
CA LEU A 44 -8.27 13.12 -12.05
C LEU A 44 -7.57 12.74 -13.36
N GLU A 45 -7.41 13.70 -14.26
CA GLU A 45 -6.66 13.52 -15.51
C GLU A 45 -5.20 13.09 -15.24
N HIS A 46 -4.53 13.73 -14.28
CA HIS A 46 -3.16 13.38 -13.91
C HIS A 46 -3.05 11.95 -13.39
N TYR A 47 -3.97 11.52 -12.50
CA TYR A 47 -3.92 10.19 -11.89
C TYR A 47 -4.38 9.11 -12.84
N SER A 48 -5.32 9.36 -13.76
CA SER A 48 -5.78 8.39 -14.76
C SER A 48 -4.64 7.90 -15.68
N LYS A 49 -3.60 8.73 -15.88
CA LYS A 49 -2.41 8.39 -16.67
C LYS A 49 -1.35 7.57 -15.91
N LYS A 50 -1.55 7.31 -14.60
CA LYS A 50 -0.58 6.57 -13.79
C LYS A 50 -0.90 5.08 -13.80
N THR A 51 0.11 4.26 -14.06
CA THR A 51 0.00 2.80 -14.13
C THR A 51 -0.60 2.18 -12.87
N ILE A 52 -0.35 2.75 -11.69
CA ILE A 52 -0.87 2.25 -10.42
C ILE A 52 -2.42 2.27 -10.37
N PHE A 53 -3.06 3.16 -11.13
CA PHE A 53 -4.52 3.29 -11.17
C PHE A 53 -5.15 2.65 -12.42
N SER A 54 -4.34 2.11 -13.35
CA SER A 54 -4.82 1.63 -14.66
C SER A 54 -5.82 0.48 -14.60
N HIS A 55 -5.84 -0.26 -13.48
CA HIS A 55 -6.74 -1.40 -13.27
C HIS A 55 -7.89 -1.10 -12.29
N TRP A 56 -7.98 0.15 -11.81
CA TRP A 56 -9.06 0.55 -10.93
C TRP A 56 -10.34 0.79 -11.73
N GLU A 57 -11.48 0.49 -11.13
CA GLU A 57 -12.77 0.98 -11.67
C GLU A 57 -12.81 2.51 -11.56
N PRO A 58 -13.31 3.23 -12.60
CA PRO A 58 -13.29 4.71 -12.64
C PRO A 58 -13.83 5.38 -11.38
N ARG A 59 -14.91 4.85 -10.81
CA ARG A 59 -15.55 5.36 -9.57
C ARG A 59 -14.59 5.41 -8.37
N PHE A 60 -13.63 4.49 -8.28
CA PHE A 60 -12.65 4.50 -7.20
C PHE A 60 -11.55 5.55 -7.41
N LEU A 61 -11.18 5.82 -8.64
CA LEU A 61 -10.27 6.91 -8.94
C LEU A 61 -10.93 8.27 -8.67
N GLU A 62 -12.20 8.44 -9.02
CA GLU A 62 -12.99 9.62 -8.69
C GLU A 62 -13.09 9.81 -7.17
N ALA A 63 -13.47 8.77 -6.44
CA ALA A 63 -13.51 8.80 -4.98
C ALA A 63 -12.14 9.11 -4.36
N TYR A 64 -11.04 8.57 -4.93
CA TYR A 64 -9.69 8.89 -4.50
C TYR A 64 -9.39 10.38 -4.65
N VAL A 65 -9.68 10.96 -5.81
CA VAL A 65 -9.46 12.40 -6.06
C VAL A 65 -10.34 13.24 -5.13
N GLU A 66 -11.60 12.82 -4.89
CA GLU A 66 -12.52 13.55 -4.00
C GLU A 66 -12.04 13.56 -2.55
N THR A 67 -11.55 12.43 -2.05
CA THR A 67 -11.22 12.24 -0.63
C THR A 67 -9.78 12.55 -0.27
N CYS A 68 -8.84 12.37 -1.20
CA CYS A 68 -7.42 12.57 -0.95
C CYS A 68 -6.91 13.98 -1.28
N LEU A 69 -7.76 14.84 -1.82
CA LEU A 69 -7.46 16.24 -2.05
C LEU A 69 -8.27 17.13 -1.12
N ARG A 70 -7.63 18.17 -0.62
CA ARG A 70 -8.27 19.26 0.14
C ARG A 70 -8.02 20.59 -0.55
N GLU A 71 -8.99 21.44 -0.54
CA GLU A 71 -8.88 22.83 -1.01
C GLU A 71 -8.00 23.62 -0.04
N ASN A 72 -7.14 24.47 -0.58
CA ASN A 72 -6.33 25.40 0.19
C ASN A 72 -6.97 26.81 0.20
N GLU A 73 -6.36 27.75 0.90
CA GLU A 73 -6.86 29.15 1.01
C GLU A 73 -6.91 29.89 -0.35
N SER A 74 -6.16 29.44 -1.33
CA SER A 74 -6.14 30.04 -2.67
C SER A 74 -7.19 29.45 -3.63
N GLY A 75 -7.99 28.46 -3.16
CA GLY A 75 -8.96 27.77 -4.00
C GLY A 75 -8.40 26.63 -4.84
N ASP A 76 -7.09 26.36 -4.73
CA ASP A 76 -6.43 25.23 -5.35
C ASP A 76 -6.51 23.96 -4.49
N PHE A 77 -6.22 22.82 -5.09
CA PHE A 77 -6.27 21.52 -4.41
C PHE A 77 -4.88 20.96 -4.13
N GLN A 78 -4.69 20.40 -2.94
CA GLN A 78 -3.46 19.72 -2.53
C GLN A 78 -3.75 18.37 -1.88
N LEU A 79 -2.78 17.45 -1.93
CA LEU A 79 -2.89 16.16 -1.26
C LEU A 79 -3.08 16.35 0.25
N SER A 80 -4.08 15.67 0.82
CA SER A 80 -4.30 15.63 2.28
C SER A 80 -3.12 15.01 3.02
N CYS A 81 -2.45 14.03 2.40
CA CYS A 81 -1.17 13.50 2.86
C CYS A 81 -0.04 14.15 2.07
N ALA A 82 0.69 15.06 2.68
CA ALA A 82 1.81 15.74 2.05
C ALA A 82 2.87 14.73 1.57
N PRO A 83 3.48 14.92 0.38
CA PRO A 83 4.51 14.00 -0.16
C PRO A 83 5.68 13.75 0.79
N GLN A 84 6.08 14.74 1.56
CA GLN A 84 7.15 14.63 2.57
C GLN A 84 6.75 13.72 3.73
N LEU A 85 5.50 13.79 4.17
CA LEU A 85 4.95 12.91 5.20
C LEU A 85 4.88 11.47 4.68
N GLU A 86 4.34 11.25 3.49
CA GLU A 86 4.30 9.93 2.85
C GLU A 86 5.71 9.34 2.71
N SER A 87 6.68 10.14 2.26
CA SER A 87 8.09 9.77 2.18
C SER A 87 8.65 9.34 3.55
N SER A 88 8.34 10.08 4.61
CA SER A 88 8.77 9.77 5.98
C SER A 88 8.15 8.46 6.50
N ILE A 89 6.90 8.19 6.15
CA ILE A 89 6.22 6.91 6.46
C ILE A 89 6.95 5.75 5.79
N TYR A 90 7.33 5.87 4.51
CA TYR A 90 8.11 4.83 3.83
C TYR A 90 9.52 4.63 4.42
N GLN A 91 10.10 5.64 5.04
CA GLN A 91 11.37 5.51 5.77
C GLN A 91 11.22 4.74 7.09
N SER A 92 10.01 4.69 7.65
CA SER A 92 9.72 4.08 8.95
C SER A 92 9.30 2.61 8.87
N ILE A 93 9.73 1.86 7.83
CA ILE A 93 9.36 0.46 7.62
C ILE A 93 9.66 -0.37 8.89
N PRO A 94 8.67 -1.07 9.46
CA PRO A 94 8.86 -1.89 10.63
C PRO A 94 9.71 -3.12 10.30
N LEU A 95 10.77 -3.36 11.08
CA LEU A 95 11.74 -4.43 10.84
C LEU A 95 11.30 -5.79 11.38
N ASN A 96 10.26 -5.81 12.20
CA ASN A 96 9.74 -7.00 12.87
C ASN A 96 8.47 -7.59 12.22
N VAL A 97 8.16 -7.20 10.99
CA VAL A 97 6.93 -7.62 10.27
C VAL A 97 6.68 -9.13 10.27
N TRP A 98 7.75 -9.93 10.28
CA TRP A 98 7.65 -11.39 10.26
C TRP A 98 7.34 -12.04 11.61
N SER A 99 7.44 -11.30 12.70
CA SER A 99 7.05 -11.78 14.03
C SER A 99 5.60 -11.43 14.39
N LEU A 100 5.03 -10.41 13.74
CA LEU A 100 3.69 -9.93 14.04
C LEU A 100 2.59 -10.98 13.80
N PRO A 101 2.54 -11.68 12.64
CA PRO A 101 1.49 -12.68 12.41
C PRO A 101 1.44 -13.79 13.45
N LYS A 102 2.59 -14.11 14.05
CA LYS A 102 2.70 -15.16 15.09
C LYS A 102 2.19 -14.72 16.46
N LYS A 103 2.08 -13.41 16.66
CA LYS A 103 1.73 -12.79 17.96
C LYS A 103 0.32 -12.22 17.96
N LEU A 104 -0.45 -12.41 16.88
CA LEU A 104 -1.83 -11.96 16.84
C LEU A 104 -2.67 -12.71 17.87
N PRO A 105 -3.34 -12.01 18.80
CA PRO A 105 -4.17 -12.62 19.82
C PRO A 105 -5.53 -13.08 19.28
N VAL A 106 -5.85 -12.69 18.04
CA VAL A 106 -7.13 -12.97 17.36
C VAL A 106 -6.89 -13.69 16.06
N SER A 107 -7.91 -14.35 15.53
CA SER A 107 -7.89 -14.84 14.16
C SER A 107 -7.74 -13.69 13.17
N ALA A 108 -6.97 -13.90 12.12
CA ALA A 108 -6.73 -12.87 11.11
C ALA A 108 -6.77 -13.43 9.68
N LEU A 109 -7.38 -12.68 8.79
CA LEU A 109 -7.35 -12.95 7.36
C LEU A 109 -6.29 -12.06 6.68
N PHE A 110 -5.37 -12.70 5.97
CA PHE A 110 -4.43 -12.01 5.06
C PHE A 110 -4.88 -12.26 3.63
N ILE A 111 -5.26 -11.19 2.93
CA ILE A 111 -5.58 -11.24 1.49
C ILE A 111 -4.39 -10.65 0.75
N ILE A 112 -3.92 -11.33 -0.29
CA ILE A 112 -2.72 -10.94 -1.03
C ILE A 112 -3.00 -11.00 -2.52
N GLY A 113 -2.72 -9.90 -3.22
CA GLY A 113 -2.73 -9.88 -4.68
C GLY A 113 -1.58 -10.73 -5.24
N GLU A 114 -1.88 -11.66 -6.14
CA GLU A 114 -0.87 -12.57 -6.73
C GLU A 114 0.17 -11.85 -7.57
N LYS A 115 -0.22 -10.72 -8.17
CA LYS A 115 0.65 -9.82 -8.97
C LYS A 115 1.24 -8.67 -8.14
N SER A 116 1.11 -8.74 -6.80
CA SER A 116 1.64 -7.70 -5.91
C SER A 116 3.17 -7.64 -5.98
N ASP A 117 3.72 -6.47 -6.19
CA ASP A 117 5.14 -6.15 -6.06
C ASP A 117 5.59 -5.94 -4.60
N THR A 118 4.64 -5.76 -3.70
CA THR A 118 4.87 -5.48 -2.27
C THR A 118 5.07 -6.75 -1.44
N VAL A 119 4.38 -7.85 -1.79
CA VAL A 119 4.52 -9.16 -1.15
C VAL A 119 4.83 -10.21 -2.23
N ASN A 120 6.08 -10.59 -2.35
CA ASN A 120 6.51 -11.58 -3.33
C ASN A 120 6.16 -13.02 -2.92
N GLN A 121 6.31 -13.97 -3.83
CA GLN A 121 6.01 -15.40 -3.61
C GLN A 121 6.75 -16.01 -2.41
N HIS A 122 7.98 -15.56 -2.12
CA HIS A 122 8.70 -16.00 -0.94
C HIS A 122 8.02 -15.52 0.35
N GLY A 123 7.56 -14.28 0.37
CA GLY A 123 6.78 -13.71 1.46
C GLY A 123 5.46 -14.47 1.70
N ILE A 124 4.74 -14.77 0.63
CA ILE A 124 3.49 -15.54 0.69
C ILE A 124 3.74 -16.94 1.27
N LYS A 125 4.72 -17.67 0.75
CA LYS A 125 5.09 -19.02 1.26
C LYS A 125 5.49 -18.96 2.74
N ARG A 126 6.23 -17.93 3.14
CA ARG A 126 6.65 -17.74 4.52
C ARG A 126 5.48 -17.44 5.44
N LEU A 127 4.54 -16.60 5.01
CA LEU A 127 3.33 -16.29 5.77
C LEU A 127 2.47 -17.56 5.96
N LYS A 128 2.21 -18.31 4.88
CA LYS A 128 1.47 -19.58 4.92
C LYS A 128 2.09 -20.63 5.84
N ARG A 129 3.42 -20.64 5.98
CA ARG A 129 4.17 -21.55 6.88
C ARG A 129 4.31 -21.03 8.30
N SER A 130 3.98 -19.78 8.57
CA SER A 130 4.12 -19.22 9.91
C SER A 130 3.07 -19.82 10.84
N ARG A 131 3.49 -20.18 12.05
CA ARG A 131 2.55 -20.60 13.11
C ARG A 131 1.86 -19.34 13.65
N GLY A 132 0.54 -19.33 13.60
CA GLY A 132 -0.29 -18.22 14.07
C GLY A 132 -1.75 -18.48 13.76
N ASN A 133 -2.65 -17.81 14.45
CA ASN A 133 -4.09 -17.92 14.21
C ASN A 133 -4.47 -17.03 13.00
N HIS A 134 -4.13 -17.48 11.78
CA HIS A 134 -4.45 -16.72 10.58
C HIS A 134 -4.68 -17.60 9.35
N ILE A 135 -5.49 -17.07 8.45
CA ILE A 135 -5.78 -17.62 7.12
C ILE A 135 -5.13 -16.73 6.05
N VAL A 136 -4.59 -17.33 5.01
CA VAL A 136 -4.00 -16.62 3.87
C VAL A 136 -4.76 -16.98 2.61
N LYS A 137 -5.44 -16.01 2.03
CA LYS A 137 -6.13 -16.10 0.73
C LYS A 137 -5.37 -15.28 -0.30
N SER A 138 -5.41 -15.67 -1.55
CA SER A 138 -4.87 -14.88 -2.67
C SER A 138 -5.98 -14.51 -3.66
N ILE A 139 -5.75 -13.39 -4.35
CA ILE A 139 -6.64 -12.86 -5.39
C ILE A 139 -5.81 -12.54 -6.63
N VAL A 140 -6.32 -12.85 -7.83
CA VAL A 140 -5.64 -12.58 -9.10
C VAL A 140 -5.72 -11.10 -9.45
N ALA A 141 -4.92 -10.28 -8.76
CA ALA A 141 -4.87 -8.82 -8.91
C ALA A 141 -3.51 -8.29 -8.41
N GLY A 142 -3.30 -6.99 -8.57
CA GLY A 142 -2.13 -6.27 -8.02
C GLY A 142 -2.19 -6.06 -6.51
N HIS A 143 -1.33 -5.18 -6.00
CA HIS A 143 -1.31 -4.85 -4.57
C HIS A 143 -2.57 -4.12 -4.12
N LEU A 144 -3.16 -3.34 -4.99
CA LEU A 144 -4.35 -2.54 -4.72
C LEU A 144 -5.65 -3.27 -5.11
N PHE A 145 -5.65 -4.60 -4.98
CA PHE A 145 -6.75 -5.50 -5.33
C PHE A 145 -8.15 -5.06 -4.84
N PRO A 146 -8.34 -4.36 -3.70
CA PRO A 146 -9.68 -3.91 -3.32
C PRO A 146 -10.31 -2.94 -4.31
N PHE A 147 -9.49 -2.20 -5.05
CA PHE A 147 -9.93 -1.26 -6.09
C PHE A 147 -9.92 -1.87 -7.50
N GLU A 148 -9.11 -2.93 -7.70
CA GLU A 148 -9.02 -3.65 -8.97
C GLU A 148 -10.10 -4.75 -9.09
N LYS A 149 -10.45 -5.38 -7.96
CA LYS A 149 -11.38 -6.53 -7.85
C LYS A 149 -12.25 -6.39 -6.59
N PRO A 150 -13.10 -5.37 -6.51
CA PRO A 150 -13.88 -5.08 -5.30
C PRO A 150 -14.86 -6.19 -4.93
N ALA A 151 -15.57 -6.77 -5.91
CA ALA A 151 -16.53 -7.84 -5.66
C ALA A 151 -15.86 -9.09 -5.09
N ASP A 152 -14.75 -9.54 -5.68
CA ASP A 152 -13.97 -10.70 -5.23
C ASP A 152 -13.39 -10.46 -3.84
N SER A 153 -12.89 -9.25 -3.60
CA SER A 153 -12.35 -8.84 -2.29
C SER A 153 -13.42 -8.91 -1.20
N MET A 154 -14.60 -8.39 -1.49
CA MET A 154 -15.74 -8.43 -0.57
C MET A 154 -16.25 -9.85 -0.33
N ALA A 155 -16.28 -10.71 -1.34
CA ALA A 155 -16.66 -12.11 -1.20
C ALA A 155 -15.71 -12.85 -0.23
N ILE A 156 -14.41 -12.66 -0.38
CA ILE A 156 -13.40 -13.27 0.50
C ILE A 156 -13.55 -12.78 1.96
N ILE A 157 -13.82 -11.49 2.16
CA ILE A 157 -14.02 -10.90 3.50
C ILE A 157 -15.30 -11.44 4.13
N LYS A 158 -16.41 -11.45 3.39
CA LYS A 158 -17.70 -11.96 3.89
C LYS A 158 -17.59 -13.44 4.28
N ASP A 159 -17.00 -14.27 3.42
CA ASP A 159 -16.75 -15.69 3.69
C ASP A 159 -16.00 -15.89 5.02
N TYR A 160 -14.97 -15.10 5.26
CA TYR A 160 -14.19 -15.17 6.51
C TYR A 160 -14.97 -14.71 7.75
N LEU A 161 -15.84 -13.70 7.63
CA LEU A 161 -16.60 -13.16 8.76
C LEU A 161 -17.82 -14.03 9.14
N THR A 162 -18.24 -14.93 8.26
CA THR A 162 -19.38 -15.84 8.48
C THR A 162 -18.95 -17.24 8.91
N THR A 163 -17.64 -17.50 8.97
CA THR A 163 -17.01 -18.76 9.47
C THR A 163 -16.64 -18.64 10.92
#